data_0cba46cdc67d9a23403db2d958ff402c
#
_entry.id   0cba46cdc67d9a23403db2d958ff402c
#
_cell.length_a   1.000
_cell.length_b   1.000
_cell.length_c   1.000
_cell.angle_alpha   90.00
_cell.angle_beta   90.00
_cell.angle_gamma   90.00
#
_symmetry.space_group_name_H-M   'P 1'
#
loop_
_entity.id
_entity.type
_entity.pdbx_description
1 polymer ?
#
loop_
_entity_poly.entity_id
_entity_poly.type
_entity_poly.pdbx_seq_one_letter_code
_entity_poly.pdbx_strand_id
1 'polypeptide(L)'
;MKRIVLIFSLCIVLFSYTGCVKGSKACVNQSAQSEKAAILAYAAANGIIATAHPSGLYFQVVNPGSGAIPFPTSRVFVTYTGKLTSSGTVFDSQTNSTLTGWVLNTLIPGWQIGLPLLQKGGTIRLIVPSELAYGCRGVNTIPANAILYFEITLVDVI
;
A
#
# COMPACT_ATOMS: atom_id res chain seq x y z
N MET A 1 -35.81 61.99 -52.17
CA MET A 1 -36.44 60.77 -51.60
C MET A 1 -35.31 59.74 -51.42
N LYS A 2 -34.74 59.68 -50.23
CA LYS A 2 -33.63 58.76 -49.89
C LYS A 2 -34.19 57.61 -49.07
N ARG A 3 -34.12 56.39 -49.61
CA ARG A 3 -34.51 55.17 -48.91
C ARG A 3 -33.34 54.71 -48.01
N ILE A 4 -33.56 54.70 -46.72
CA ILE A 4 -32.60 54.13 -45.74
C ILE A 4 -32.90 52.67 -45.59
N VAL A 5 -31.91 51.82 -45.97
CA VAL A 5 -31.95 50.38 -45.73
C VAL A 5 -31.29 50.09 -44.39
N LEU A 6 -32.07 49.64 -43.43
CA LEU A 6 -31.60 49.21 -42.12
C LEU A 6 -31.15 47.72 -42.27
N ILE A 7 -29.84 47.49 -42.15
CA ILE A 7 -29.28 46.16 -42.08
C ILE A 7 -29.23 45.78 -40.60
N PHE A 8 -30.13 44.86 -40.19
CA PHE A 8 -30.05 44.18 -38.88
C PHE A 8 -28.95 43.16 -38.92
N SER A 9 -27.81 43.48 -38.27
CA SER A 9 -26.73 42.51 -38.03
C SER A 9 -27.12 41.62 -36.86
N LEU A 10 -27.47 40.36 -37.14
CA LEU A 10 -27.78 39.33 -36.16
C LEU A 10 -26.45 38.75 -35.63
N CYS A 11 -25.95 39.27 -34.51
CA CYS A 11 -24.82 38.64 -33.82
C CYS A 11 -25.27 37.34 -33.12
N ILE A 12 -24.98 36.22 -33.75
CA ILE A 12 -25.12 34.89 -33.14
C ILE A 12 -23.92 34.67 -32.21
N VAL A 13 -24.13 34.85 -30.91
CA VAL A 13 -23.15 34.52 -29.88
C VAL A 13 -23.19 33.02 -29.68
N LEU A 14 -22.26 32.31 -30.27
CA LEU A 14 -22.00 30.89 -30.02
C LEU A 14 -21.37 30.76 -28.61
N PHE A 15 -22.18 30.49 -27.60
CA PHE A 15 -21.69 30.04 -26.30
C PHE A 15 -21.11 28.64 -26.45
N SER A 16 -19.80 28.54 -26.60
CA SER A 16 -19.06 27.28 -26.50
C SER A 16 -19.08 26.84 -25.04
N TYR A 17 -19.98 25.95 -24.67
CA TYR A 17 -19.95 25.24 -23.40
C TYR A 17 -18.77 24.27 -23.41
N THR A 18 -17.59 24.70 -22.97
CA THR A 18 -16.51 23.81 -22.61
C THR A 18 -16.88 23.15 -21.29
N GLY A 19 -17.64 22.07 -21.39
CA GLY A 19 -17.87 21.17 -20.25
C GLY A 19 -16.55 20.58 -19.82
N CYS A 20 -15.97 21.02 -18.69
CA CYS A 20 -14.91 20.31 -18.00
C CYS A 20 -15.45 18.96 -17.57
N VAL A 21 -15.23 17.92 -18.37
CA VAL A 21 -15.38 16.54 -17.92
C VAL A 21 -14.31 16.36 -16.84
N LYS A 22 -14.73 16.31 -15.58
CA LYS A 22 -13.88 15.82 -14.48
C LYS A 22 -13.56 14.37 -14.80
N GLY A 23 -12.48 14.14 -15.54
CA GLY A 23 -11.95 12.81 -15.76
C GLY A 23 -11.68 12.19 -14.38
N SER A 24 -12.31 11.04 -14.10
CA SER A 24 -11.92 10.24 -12.94
C SER A 24 -10.42 10.02 -13.06
N LYS A 25 -9.63 10.43 -12.06
CA LYS A 25 -8.20 10.17 -12.04
C LYS A 25 -8.01 8.66 -12.19
N ALA A 26 -7.39 8.24 -13.29
CA ALA A 26 -7.06 6.84 -13.48
C ALA A 26 -6.27 6.34 -12.27
N CYS A 27 -6.60 5.13 -11.81
CA CYS A 27 -5.86 4.50 -10.73
C CYS A 27 -4.45 4.14 -11.25
N VAL A 28 -3.43 4.86 -10.80
CA VAL A 28 -2.02 4.65 -11.19
C VAL A 28 -1.25 4.16 -9.98
N ASN A 29 -0.75 2.93 -10.05
CA ASN A 29 0.11 2.38 -9.02
C ASN A 29 1.47 3.10 -9.01
N GLN A 30 1.98 3.38 -7.83
CA GLN A 30 3.36 3.76 -7.61
C GLN A 30 4.24 2.51 -7.66
N SER A 31 5.42 2.58 -8.28
CA SER A 31 6.38 1.49 -8.23
C SER A 31 7.16 1.50 -6.92
N ALA A 32 7.60 0.34 -6.43
CA ALA A 32 8.47 0.24 -5.25
C ALA A 32 9.74 1.10 -5.40
N GLN A 33 10.25 1.20 -6.62
CA GLN A 33 11.42 2.04 -6.91
C GLN A 33 11.15 3.54 -6.69
N SER A 34 9.95 4.03 -7.05
CA SER A 34 9.57 5.43 -6.84
C SER A 34 9.38 5.75 -5.35
N GLU A 35 9.01 4.76 -4.54
CA GLU A 35 8.78 4.88 -3.10
C GLU A 35 10.03 4.66 -2.25
N LYS A 36 11.14 4.20 -2.85
CA LYS A 36 12.38 3.84 -2.16
C LYS A 36 12.89 4.93 -1.20
N ALA A 37 12.90 6.19 -1.64
CA ALA A 37 13.41 7.28 -0.82
C ALA A 37 12.57 7.48 0.45
N ALA A 38 11.24 7.42 0.34
CA ALA A 38 10.32 7.52 1.47
C ALA A 38 10.45 6.33 2.44
N ILE A 39 10.62 5.11 1.90
CA ILE A 39 10.83 3.89 2.68
C ILE A 39 12.11 4.00 3.52
N LEU A 40 13.22 4.41 2.90
CA LEU A 40 14.51 4.55 3.60
C LEU A 40 14.48 5.68 4.65
N ALA A 41 13.80 6.79 4.35
CA ALA A 41 13.61 7.87 5.31
C ALA A 41 12.80 7.40 6.53
N TYR A 42 11.72 6.63 6.31
CA TYR A 42 10.95 6.05 7.40
C TYR A 42 11.78 5.06 8.23
N ALA A 43 12.54 4.19 7.58
CA ALA A 43 13.41 3.23 8.26
C ALA A 43 14.42 3.95 9.17
N ALA A 44 15.10 4.97 8.65
CA ALA A 44 16.09 5.76 9.41
C ALA A 44 15.43 6.48 10.61
N ALA A 45 14.29 7.12 10.42
CA ALA A 45 13.56 7.83 11.46
C ALA A 45 13.06 6.91 12.59
N ASN A 46 12.87 5.62 12.32
CA ASN A 46 12.37 4.63 13.28
C ASN A 46 13.43 3.63 13.76
N GLY A 47 14.72 3.84 13.44
CA GLY A 47 15.80 2.95 13.86
C GLY A 47 15.70 1.53 13.28
N ILE A 48 15.14 1.37 12.09
CA ILE A 48 14.97 0.08 11.41
C ILE A 48 16.17 -0.15 10.50
N ILE A 49 16.92 -1.23 10.75
CA ILE A 49 18.01 -1.67 9.87
C ILE A 49 17.38 -2.45 8.70
N ALA A 50 16.90 -1.70 7.71
CA ALA A 50 16.13 -2.26 6.61
C ALA A 50 17.03 -2.89 5.55
N THR A 51 16.79 -4.18 5.27
CA THR A 51 17.37 -4.92 4.14
C THR A 51 16.42 -4.86 2.95
N ALA A 52 16.93 -4.56 1.76
CA ALA A 52 16.13 -4.55 0.53
C ALA A 52 15.97 -5.97 -0.03
N HIS A 53 14.74 -6.37 -0.33
CA HIS A 53 14.44 -7.57 -1.10
C HIS A 53 14.32 -7.22 -2.60
N PRO A 54 14.67 -8.12 -3.54
CA PRO A 54 14.56 -7.84 -4.99
C PRO A 54 13.17 -7.42 -5.49
N SER A 55 12.10 -7.79 -4.77
CA SER A 55 10.73 -7.36 -5.07
C SER A 55 10.44 -5.90 -4.74
N GLY A 56 11.37 -5.19 -4.09
CA GLY A 56 11.17 -3.84 -3.56
C GLY A 56 10.63 -3.79 -2.12
N LEU A 57 10.32 -4.93 -1.50
CA LEU A 57 10.03 -5.02 -0.07
C LEU A 57 11.29 -4.66 0.73
N TYR A 58 11.12 -3.94 1.85
CA TYR A 58 12.17 -3.73 2.84
C TYR A 58 11.81 -4.42 4.14
N PHE A 59 12.79 -5.08 4.76
CA PHE A 59 12.54 -5.86 5.97
C PHE A 59 13.70 -5.82 6.97
N GLN A 60 13.40 -6.11 8.22
CA GLN A 60 14.36 -6.39 9.28
C GLN A 60 13.88 -7.63 10.04
N VAL A 61 14.64 -8.71 10.00
CA VAL A 61 14.40 -9.86 10.87
C VAL A 61 14.89 -9.46 12.27
N VAL A 62 13.94 -9.36 13.22
CA VAL A 62 14.24 -9.06 14.64
C VAL A 62 14.61 -10.33 15.37
N ASN A 63 13.86 -11.40 15.12
CA ASN A 63 14.10 -12.76 15.59
C ASN A 63 13.76 -13.74 14.46
N PRO A 64 14.67 -14.61 14.04
CA PRO A 64 14.39 -15.54 12.95
C PRO A 64 13.37 -16.63 13.32
N GLY A 65 13.20 -16.95 14.60
CA GLY A 65 12.47 -18.12 15.05
C GLY A 65 13.30 -19.41 14.92
N SER A 66 12.68 -20.57 15.17
CA SER A 66 13.40 -21.87 15.16
C SER A 66 12.51 -23.07 14.75
N GLY A 67 11.29 -22.81 14.27
CA GLY A 67 10.33 -23.87 13.90
C GLY A 67 10.12 -23.99 12.39
N ALA A 68 8.89 -24.34 12.00
CA ALA A 68 8.51 -24.48 10.60
C ALA A 68 8.60 -23.15 9.84
N ILE A 69 9.02 -23.23 8.57
CA ILE A 69 8.98 -22.12 7.61
C ILE A 69 7.63 -22.18 6.89
N PRO A 70 6.89 -21.07 6.75
CA PRO A 70 5.63 -21.06 6.04
C PRO A 70 5.82 -21.16 4.53
N PHE A 71 5.00 -22.02 3.90
CA PHE A 71 4.84 -22.13 2.46
C PHE A 71 3.59 -21.36 1.99
N PRO A 72 3.41 -21.10 0.69
CA PRO A 72 2.26 -20.36 0.17
C PRO A 72 0.89 -20.93 0.60
N THR A 73 0.80 -22.26 0.78
CA THR A 73 -0.43 -22.94 1.20
C THR A 73 -0.57 -23.12 2.70
N SER A 74 0.45 -22.76 3.48
CA SER A 74 0.42 -22.85 4.95
C SER A 74 -0.60 -21.87 5.54
N ARG A 75 -1.21 -22.29 6.64
CA ARG A 75 -1.92 -21.37 7.54
C ARG A 75 -0.94 -20.74 8.51
N VAL A 76 -0.91 -19.41 8.54
CA VAL A 76 -0.02 -18.63 9.41
C VAL A 76 -0.84 -18.00 10.53
N PHE A 77 -0.41 -18.25 11.76
CA PHE A 77 -0.97 -17.66 12.98
C PHE A 77 -0.01 -16.58 13.45
N VAL A 78 -0.48 -15.34 13.43
CA VAL A 78 0.37 -14.18 13.68
C VAL A 78 -0.24 -13.25 14.73
N THR A 79 0.61 -12.52 15.43
CA THR A 79 0.24 -11.24 16.03
C THR A 79 0.93 -10.14 15.26
N TYR A 80 0.28 -8.97 15.11
CA TYR A 80 0.86 -7.88 14.34
C TYR A 80 0.29 -6.52 14.71
N THR A 81 1.04 -5.49 14.29
CA THR A 81 0.58 -4.11 14.24
C THR A 81 0.94 -3.53 12.88
N GLY A 82 -0.06 -2.98 12.17
CA GLY A 82 0.09 -2.28 10.89
C GLY A 82 -0.08 -0.77 11.04
N LYS A 83 0.84 0.02 10.47
CA LYS A 83 0.85 1.48 10.53
C LYS A 83 1.03 2.10 9.14
N LEU A 84 0.40 3.25 8.92
CA LEU A 84 0.72 4.12 7.80
C LEU A 84 2.08 4.78 8.05
N THR A 85 3.02 4.66 7.12
CA THR A 85 4.35 5.29 7.28
C THR A 85 4.28 6.82 7.24
N SER A 86 3.27 7.38 6.57
CA SER A 86 3.09 8.83 6.41
C SER A 86 2.64 9.55 7.68
N SER A 87 1.89 8.88 8.56
CA SER A 87 1.29 9.48 9.77
C SER A 87 1.64 8.72 11.06
N GLY A 88 2.16 7.50 10.97
CA GLY A 88 2.33 6.61 12.12
C GLY A 88 1.02 6.02 12.66
N THR A 89 -0.13 6.36 12.03
CA THR A 89 -1.44 5.87 12.48
C THR A 89 -1.54 4.36 12.35
N VAL A 90 -1.94 3.68 13.42
CA VAL A 90 -2.29 2.25 13.39
C VAL A 90 -3.60 2.11 12.63
N PHE A 91 -3.59 1.36 11.52
CA PHE A 91 -4.80 1.07 10.75
C PHE A 91 -5.37 -0.31 11.05
N ASP A 92 -4.53 -1.21 11.56
CA ASP A 92 -4.95 -2.57 11.91
C ASP A 92 -3.97 -3.20 12.91
N SER A 93 -4.48 -4.07 13.80
CA SER A 93 -3.64 -4.82 14.73
C SER A 93 -4.37 -6.06 15.24
N GLN A 94 -3.61 -7.11 15.53
CA GLN A 94 -4.14 -8.31 16.18
C GLN A 94 -3.13 -8.83 17.20
N THR A 95 -3.57 -8.91 18.45
CA THR A 95 -2.75 -9.42 19.57
C THR A 95 -3.06 -10.87 19.95
N ASN A 96 -4.18 -11.41 19.44
CA ASN A 96 -4.55 -12.81 19.63
C ASN A 96 -4.35 -13.60 18.33
N SER A 97 -3.29 -14.41 18.27
CA SER A 97 -2.95 -15.19 17.09
C SER A 97 -4.00 -16.25 16.73
N THR A 98 -4.83 -16.71 17.68
CA THR A 98 -5.88 -17.72 17.39
C THR A 98 -6.99 -17.18 16.49
N LEU A 99 -7.12 -15.85 16.36
CA LEU A 99 -8.07 -15.18 15.47
C LEU A 99 -7.51 -14.98 14.04
N THR A 100 -6.26 -15.35 13.78
CA THR A 100 -5.64 -15.36 12.46
C THR A 100 -5.75 -16.75 11.84
N GLY A 101 -4.70 -17.40 11.41
CA GLY A 101 -4.78 -18.72 10.76
C GLY A 101 -5.16 -18.59 9.29
N TRP A 102 -4.70 -17.50 8.67
CA TRP A 102 -4.94 -17.20 7.26
C TRP A 102 -4.01 -18.00 6.36
N VAL A 103 -4.50 -18.40 5.19
CA VAL A 103 -3.66 -19.03 4.18
C VAL A 103 -2.73 -17.99 3.57
N LEU A 104 -1.41 -18.24 3.60
CA LEU A 104 -0.40 -17.23 3.26
C LEU A 104 -0.61 -16.60 1.88
N ASN A 105 -0.94 -17.41 0.86
CA ASN A 105 -1.14 -16.91 -0.51
C ASN A 105 -2.41 -16.06 -0.71
N THR A 106 -3.26 -15.90 0.31
CA THR A 106 -4.43 -15.01 0.28
C THR A 106 -4.14 -13.62 0.86
N LEU A 107 -2.95 -13.42 1.43
CA LEU A 107 -2.53 -12.17 2.03
C LEU A 107 -1.92 -11.22 1.01
N ILE A 108 -1.64 -9.98 1.41
CA ILE A 108 -0.96 -9.01 0.53
C ILE A 108 0.43 -9.53 0.11
N PRO A 109 0.89 -9.19 -1.12
CA PRO A 109 2.18 -9.67 -1.64
C PRO A 109 3.36 -9.44 -0.69
N GLY A 110 3.39 -8.31 0.00
CA GLY A 110 4.44 -8.00 0.98
C GLY A 110 4.54 -9.02 2.11
N TRP A 111 3.40 -9.58 2.58
CA TRP A 111 3.39 -10.63 3.59
C TRP A 111 3.77 -11.99 3.01
N GLN A 112 3.33 -12.29 1.78
CA GLN A 112 3.70 -13.53 1.09
C GLN A 112 5.20 -13.66 0.87
N ILE A 113 5.89 -12.52 0.68
CA ILE A 113 7.35 -12.46 0.53
C ILE A 113 8.05 -12.43 1.90
N GLY A 114 7.52 -11.66 2.85
CA GLY A 114 8.17 -11.40 4.14
C GLY A 114 8.09 -12.55 5.13
N LEU A 115 6.93 -13.21 5.25
CA LEU A 115 6.75 -14.28 6.25
C LEU A 115 7.61 -15.52 6.01
N PRO A 116 7.90 -15.95 4.76
CA PRO A 116 8.85 -17.05 4.51
C PRO A 116 10.31 -16.78 4.89
N LEU A 117 10.65 -15.54 5.24
CA LEU A 117 11.96 -15.17 5.80
C LEU A 117 12.08 -15.54 7.29
N LEU A 118 10.97 -15.97 7.90
CA LEU A 118 10.88 -16.40 9.30
C LEU A 118 10.66 -17.90 9.41
N GLN A 119 11.00 -18.39 10.59
CA GLN A 119 10.50 -19.66 11.14
C GLN A 119 9.46 -19.36 12.22
N LYS A 120 8.66 -20.39 12.60
CA LYS A 120 7.74 -20.30 13.75
C LYS A 120 8.45 -19.72 14.97
N GLY A 121 7.80 -18.78 15.66
CA GLY A 121 8.34 -18.01 16.79
C GLY A 121 9.15 -16.79 16.37
N GLY A 122 9.33 -16.54 15.07
CA GLY A 122 10.09 -15.40 14.56
C GLY A 122 9.31 -14.09 14.56
N THR A 123 10.05 -12.98 14.54
CA THR A 123 9.50 -11.62 14.47
C THR A 123 10.22 -10.83 13.36
N ILE A 124 9.45 -10.14 12.54
CA ILE A 124 9.93 -9.34 11.41
C ILE A 124 9.25 -7.96 11.40
N ARG A 125 10.00 -6.97 10.98
CA ARG A 125 9.50 -5.66 10.58
C ARG A 125 9.51 -5.57 9.06
N LEU A 126 8.39 -5.18 8.48
CA LEU A 126 8.24 -4.99 7.03
C LEU A 126 7.91 -3.55 6.75
N ILE A 127 8.55 -2.96 5.73
CA ILE A 127 8.11 -1.71 5.11
C ILE A 127 7.72 -2.08 3.69
N VAL A 128 6.40 -2.07 3.46
CA VAL A 128 5.77 -2.63 2.26
C VAL A 128 5.42 -1.49 1.31
N PRO A 129 6.03 -1.42 0.13
CA PRO A 129 5.65 -0.44 -0.89
C PRO A 129 4.20 -0.68 -1.32
N SER A 130 3.56 0.38 -1.79
CA SER A 130 2.12 0.36 -2.08
C SER A 130 1.73 -0.71 -3.11
N GLU A 131 2.57 -0.99 -4.11
CA GLU A 131 2.31 -2.03 -5.11
C GLU A 131 2.32 -3.46 -4.55
N LEU A 132 2.97 -3.69 -3.42
CA LEU A 132 2.97 -4.97 -2.70
C LEU A 132 1.92 -5.01 -1.58
N ALA A 133 1.05 -4.00 -1.51
CA ALA A 133 -0.04 -3.85 -0.56
C ALA A 133 -1.38 -3.61 -1.28
N TYR A 134 -1.96 -2.41 -1.17
CA TYR A 134 -3.30 -2.11 -1.69
C TYR A 134 -3.28 -1.16 -2.92
N GLY A 135 -2.10 -0.78 -3.39
CA GLY A 135 -1.89 0.00 -4.61
C GLY A 135 -2.64 1.32 -4.65
N CYS A 136 -2.96 1.75 -5.85
CA CYS A 136 -3.65 3.02 -6.12
C CYS A 136 -5.13 3.04 -5.66
N ARG A 137 -5.71 1.91 -5.28
CA ARG A 137 -7.10 1.87 -4.78
C ARG A 137 -7.20 2.14 -3.29
N GLY A 138 -6.17 1.75 -2.52
CA GLY A 138 -6.26 1.71 -1.07
C GLY A 138 -7.34 0.73 -0.58
N VAL A 139 -7.65 0.73 0.70
CA VAL A 139 -8.77 -0.04 1.28
C VAL A 139 -9.15 0.56 2.63
N ASN A 140 -10.43 0.70 2.90
CA ASN A 140 -10.95 1.25 4.17
C ASN A 140 -10.22 2.56 4.56
N THR A 141 -9.47 2.55 5.67
CA THR A 141 -8.70 3.70 6.18
C THR A 141 -7.32 3.83 5.54
N ILE A 142 -6.90 2.89 4.69
CA ILE A 142 -5.60 2.92 4.00
C ILE A 142 -5.74 3.70 2.68
N PRO A 143 -5.07 4.85 2.55
CA PRO A 143 -5.14 5.66 1.35
C PRO A 143 -4.56 4.99 0.10
N ALA A 144 -4.90 5.54 -1.07
CA ALA A 144 -4.25 5.19 -2.33
C ALA A 144 -2.73 5.40 -2.24
N ASN A 145 -1.97 4.43 -2.77
CA ASN A 145 -0.51 4.44 -2.81
C ASN A 145 0.14 4.64 -1.42
N ALA A 146 -0.45 4.06 -0.37
CA ALA A 146 0.12 4.11 0.97
C ALA A 146 1.24 3.08 1.14
N ILE A 147 2.40 3.54 1.59
CA ILE A 147 3.47 2.67 2.08
C ILE A 147 3.09 2.22 3.50
N LEU A 148 3.17 0.93 3.76
CA LEU A 148 2.75 0.34 5.04
C LEU A 148 3.94 -0.18 5.82
N TYR A 149 3.89 0.00 7.14
CA TYR A 149 4.77 -0.65 8.08
C TYR A 149 4.02 -1.72 8.84
N PHE A 150 4.67 -2.88 9.03
CA PHE A 150 4.17 -3.93 9.92
C PHE A 150 5.28 -4.42 10.84
N GLU A 151 4.92 -4.68 12.09
CA GLU A 151 5.69 -5.54 12.98
C GLU A 151 4.87 -6.80 13.20
N ILE A 152 5.43 -7.97 12.87
CA ILE A 152 4.70 -9.24 12.80
C ILE A 152 5.50 -10.30 13.57
N THR A 153 4.81 -11.02 14.47
CA THR A 153 5.34 -12.23 15.09
C THR A 153 4.60 -13.45 14.54
N LEU A 154 5.33 -14.37 13.94
CA LEU A 154 4.82 -15.64 13.42
C LEU A 154 4.72 -16.65 14.57
N VAL A 155 3.53 -16.76 15.14
CA VAL A 155 3.30 -17.59 16.35
C VAL A 155 3.24 -19.06 16.00
N ASP A 156 2.55 -19.42 14.91
CA ASP A 156 2.42 -20.81 14.46
C ASP A 156 2.26 -20.91 12.94
N VAL A 157 2.58 -22.11 12.41
CA VAL A 157 2.50 -22.48 11.00
C VAL A 157 1.93 -23.90 10.89
N ILE A 158 0.85 -24.07 10.10
CA ILE A 158 0.19 -25.36 9.80
C ILE A 158 0.08 -25.55 8.31
#